data_4b2d80e3fe0464867ec2918512f953b6
#
_entry.id   4b2d80e3fe0464867ec2918512f953b6
#
_cell.length_a   1.000
_cell.length_b   1.000
_cell.length_c   1.000
_cell.angle_alpha   90.00
_cell.angle_beta   90.00
_cell.angle_gamma   90.00
#
_symmetry.space_group_name_H-M   'P 1'
#
loop_
_entity.id
_entity.type
_entity.pdbx_description
1 polymer ?
#
loop_
_entity_poly.entity_id
_entity_poly.type
_entity_poly.pdbx_seq_one_letter_code
_entity_poly.pdbx_strand_id
1 'polypeptide(L)'
;MEKVDRKLNIFFLPHFSTSHLIPMVDTARLFVAHGGVAATIVTTPHNARLFQDSLDCDSESRGDIKVHTVKMPSAEVGLPQGIENIGQCSTPRLIGQLFKAIALLQKPIEQLIRENRPDCIVSDMFFPWSVEIAREINAPRILFYPSNAFYHSVSHSLNLHAPHDKVQSDTENFLIPYLPDQIEMTRSQLQDHLKTKTLYGQLINMIKDTEASELWHNFY
;
A
#
# COMPACT_ATOMS: atom_id res chain seq x y z
N MET A 1 14.13 30.38 -25.26
CA MET A 1 14.52 29.17 -24.53
C MET A 1 13.24 28.42 -24.19
N GLU A 2 12.88 27.43 -24.99
CA GLU A 2 11.80 26.51 -24.64
C GLU A 2 12.20 25.80 -23.34
N LYS A 3 11.40 25.97 -22.28
CA LYS A 3 11.46 25.07 -21.14
C LYS A 3 11.08 23.69 -21.66
N VAL A 4 12.04 22.82 -21.82
CA VAL A 4 11.75 21.39 -21.92
C VAL A 4 11.13 21.03 -20.57
N ASP A 5 9.82 20.92 -20.54
CA ASP A 5 9.09 20.50 -19.33
C ASP A 5 9.52 19.07 -19.00
N ARG A 6 10.46 18.94 -18.05
CA ARG A 6 10.90 17.63 -17.53
C ARG A 6 9.70 16.95 -16.87
N LYS A 7 9.35 15.75 -17.34
CA LYS A 7 8.34 14.92 -16.66
C LYS A 7 8.79 14.59 -15.24
N LEU A 8 7.85 14.63 -14.31
CA LEU A 8 8.07 14.16 -12.95
C LEU A 8 8.26 12.64 -12.97
N ASN A 9 9.34 12.15 -12.39
CA ASN A 9 9.61 10.73 -12.22
C ASN A 9 8.98 10.24 -10.91
N ILE A 10 7.90 9.44 -10.99
CA ILE A 10 7.17 8.96 -9.83
C ILE A 10 7.36 7.44 -9.69
N PHE A 11 7.78 6.99 -8.51
CA PHE A 11 7.88 5.57 -8.19
C PHE A 11 6.61 5.09 -7.51
N PHE A 12 6.07 3.96 -7.98
CA PHE A 12 4.91 3.28 -7.46
C PHE A 12 5.33 1.96 -6.83
N LEU A 13 5.06 1.79 -5.54
CA LEU A 13 5.46 0.63 -4.74
C LEU A 13 4.21 -0.13 -4.28
N PRO A 14 3.62 -1.00 -5.12
CA PRO A 14 2.44 -1.79 -4.76
C PRO A 14 2.81 -2.95 -3.83
N HIS A 15 1.94 -3.25 -2.86
CA HIS A 15 2.03 -4.50 -2.13
C HIS A 15 1.71 -5.71 -3.02
N PHE A 16 2.28 -6.88 -2.70
CA PHE A 16 2.23 -8.07 -3.54
C PHE A 16 0.96 -8.91 -3.31
N SER A 17 -0.17 -8.25 -3.44
CA SER A 17 -1.49 -8.88 -3.60
C SER A 17 -2.23 -8.24 -4.76
N THR A 18 -3.02 -9.00 -5.49
CA THR A 18 -3.71 -8.52 -6.69
C THR A 18 -4.63 -7.33 -6.38
N SER A 19 -5.29 -7.35 -5.20
CA SER A 19 -6.18 -6.27 -4.75
C SER A 19 -5.46 -4.94 -4.44
N HIS A 20 -4.15 -4.95 -4.23
CA HIS A 20 -3.33 -3.75 -4.06
C HIS A 20 -2.59 -3.38 -5.35
N LEU A 21 -2.06 -4.40 -6.03
CA LEU A 21 -1.25 -4.24 -7.23
C LEU A 21 -2.03 -3.58 -8.37
N ILE A 22 -3.19 -4.13 -8.73
CA ILE A 22 -3.97 -3.64 -9.88
C ILE A 22 -4.44 -2.20 -9.68
N PRO A 23 -5.06 -1.82 -8.55
CA PRO A 23 -5.46 -0.43 -8.33
C PRO A 23 -4.29 0.56 -8.32
N MET A 24 -3.11 0.15 -7.87
CA MET A 24 -1.93 1.02 -7.94
C MET A 24 -1.40 1.19 -9.36
N VAL A 25 -1.42 0.13 -10.18
CA VAL A 25 -1.11 0.20 -11.62
C VAL A 25 -2.08 1.15 -12.33
N ASP A 26 -3.38 1.04 -12.05
CA ASP A 26 -4.39 1.93 -12.61
C ASP A 26 -4.18 3.39 -12.15
N THR A 27 -3.78 3.58 -10.90
CA THR A 27 -3.39 4.92 -10.40
C THR A 27 -2.19 5.47 -11.17
N ALA A 28 -1.15 4.66 -11.40
CA ALA A 28 0.01 5.08 -12.20
C ALA A 28 -0.41 5.50 -13.63
N ARG A 29 -1.33 4.77 -14.26
CA ARG A 29 -1.91 5.12 -15.56
C ARG A 29 -2.61 6.47 -15.54
N LEU A 30 -3.44 6.72 -14.51
CA LEU A 30 -4.13 7.99 -14.35
C LEU A 30 -3.16 9.16 -14.21
N PHE A 31 -2.07 8.99 -13.46
CA PHE A 31 -1.03 10.01 -13.33
C PHE A 31 -0.36 10.31 -14.67
N VAL A 32 -0.02 9.28 -15.43
CA VAL A 32 0.60 9.43 -16.75
C VAL A 32 -0.36 10.06 -17.75
N ALA A 33 -1.62 9.60 -17.79
CA ALA A 33 -2.65 10.13 -18.69
C ALA A 33 -2.95 11.62 -18.43
N HIS A 34 -2.76 12.09 -17.19
CA HIS A 34 -2.91 13.51 -16.86
C HIS A 34 -1.79 14.40 -17.45
N GLY A 35 -0.71 13.78 -17.89
CA GLY A 35 0.43 14.45 -18.50
C GLY A 35 1.51 14.90 -17.51
N GLY A 36 2.72 15.10 -18.02
CA GLY A 36 3.85 15.61 -17.22
C GLY A 36 4.46 14.61 -16.22
N VAL A 37 4.06 13.32 -16.25
CA VAL A 37 4.54 12.26 -15.38
C VAL A 37 5.15 11.12 -16.19
N ALA A 38 6.25 10.58 -15.68
CA ALA A 38 6.80 9.28 -16.02
C ALA A 38 6.74 8.39 -14.78
N ALA A 39 6.06 7.25 -14.86
CA ALA A 39 5.85 6.32 -13.76
C ALA A 39 6.82 5.15 -13.81
N THR A 40 7.35 4.74 -12.66
CA THR A 40 8.11 3.49 -12.51
C THR A 40 7.41 2.62 -11.48
N ILE A 41 6.85 1.48 -11.91
CA ILE A 41 6.23 0.50 -11.03
C ILE A 41 7.29 -0.50 -10.59
N VAL A 42 7.58 -0.57 -9.28
CA VAL A 42 8.55 -1.49 -8.71
C VAL A 42 7.83 -2.71 -8.16
N THR A 43 8.12 -3.88 -8.72
CA THR A 43 7.44 -5.13 -8.35
C THR A 43 8.34 -6.34 -8.56
N THR A 44 7.80 -7.55 -8.55
CA THR A 44 8.52 -8.79 -8.83
C THR A 44 8.12 -9.38 -10.18
N PRO A 45 8.93 -10.29 -10.78
CA PRO A 45 8.65 -10.82 -12.11
C PRO A 45 7.29 -11.49 -12.27
N HIS A 46 6.80 -12.22 -11.24
CA HIS A 46 5.47 -12.82 -11.32
C HIS A 46 4.37 -11.76 -11.30
N ASN A 47 4.49 -10.79 -10.39
CA ASN A 47 3.51 -9.71 -10.26
C ASN A 47 3.47 -8.82 -11.50
N ALA A 48 4.61 -8.54 -12.13
CA ALA A 48 4.67 -7.78 -13.38
C ALA A 48 3.82 -8.41 -14.49
N ARG A 49 3.85 -9.74 -14.64
CA ARG A 49 3.05 -10.46 -15.64
C ARG A 49 1.55 -10.30 -15.47
N LEU A 50 1.06 -10.01 -14.25
CA LEU A 50 -0.38 -9.86 -13.98
C LEU A 50 -1.00 -8.63 -14.65
N PHE A 51 -0.19 -7.66 -15.05
CA PHE A 51 -0.67 -6.41 -15.65
C PHE A 51 0.09 -5.98 -16.91
N GLN A 52 1.16 -6.69 -17.29
CA GLN A 52 2.00 -6.34 -18.42
C GLN A 52 1.20 -6.23 -19.72
N ASP A 53 0.40 -7.26 -20.05
CA ASP A 53 -0.42 -7.26 -21.27
C ASP A 53 -1.38 -6.05 -21.31
N SER A 54 -1.88 -5.64 -20.15
CA SER A 54 -2.76 -4.47 -20.02
C SER A 54 -2.01 -3.16 -20.28
N LEU A 55 -0.73 -3.04 -19.86
CA LEU A 55 0.11 -1.88 -20.19
C LEU A 55 0.50 -1.87 -21.67
N ASP A 56 0.78 -3.02 -22.24
CA ASP A 56 1.20 -3.14 -23.65
C ASP A 56 0.05 -2.77 -24.62
N CYS A 57 -1.20 -2.98 -24.20
CA CYS A 57 -2.39 -2.60 -24.98
C CYS A 57 -2.74 -1.10 -24.85
N ASP A 58 -2.23 -0.41 -23.83
CA ASP A 58 -2.53 0.99 -23.59
C ASP A 58 -1.64 1.90 -24.43
N SER A 59 -2.22 2.43 -25.52
CA SER A 59 -1.50 3.30 -26.45
C SER A 59 -1.16 4.68 -25.88
N GLU A 60 -1.92 5.16 -24.90
CA GLU A 60 -1.77 6.53 -24.33
C GLU A 60 -0.62 6.60 -23.32
N SER A 61 -0.37 5.51 -22.60
CA SER A 61 0.70 5.44 -21.59
C SER A 61 2.01 4.82 -22.10
N ARG A 62 2.07 4.44 -23.40
CA ARG A 62 3.26 3.82 -24.00
C ARG A 62 4.50 4.67 -23.84
N GLY A 63 5.48 4.13 -23.13
CA GLY A 63 6.79 4.74 -22.92
C GLY A 63 6.92 5.59 -21.65
N ASP A 64 5.81 5.98 -21.02
CA ASP A 64 5.82 6.76 -19.79
C ASP A 64 5.63 5.91 -18.53
N ILE A 65 5.23 4.64 -18.66
CA ILE A 65 5.20 3.67 -17.57
C ILE A 65 6.30 2.63 -17.79
N LYS A 66 7.19 2.54 -16.81
CA LYS A 66 8.25 1.51 -16.75
C LYS A 66 7.96 0.54 -15.62
N VAL A 67 8.27 -0.74 -15.83
CA VAL A 67 8.20 -1.77 -14.80
C VAL A 67 9.62 -2.16 -14.42
N HIS A 68 9.97 -1.93 -13.15
CA HIS A 68 11.23 -2.38 -12.59
C HIS A 68 11.01 -3.61 -11.72
N THR A 69 11.63 -4.72 -12.06
CA THR A 69 11.46 -5.95 -11.30
C THR A 69 12.62 -6.20 -10.34
N VAL A 70 12.28 -6.52 -9.08
CA VAL A 70 13.22 -6.98 -8.06
C VAL A 70 13.02 -8.47 -7.81
N LYS A 71 14.11 -9.21 -7.65
CA LYS A 71 14.06 -10.66 -7.47
C LYS A 71 13.55 -11.00 -6.06
N MET A 72 12.49 -11.82 -5.98
CA MET A 72 12.00 -12.32 -4.70
C MET A 72 13.05 -13.21 -4.01
N PRO A 73 13.45 -12.91 -2.75
CA PRO A 73 14.46 -13.69 -2.01
C PRO A 73 13.86 -14.95 -1.37
N SER A 74 13.23 -15.79 -2.20
CA SER A 74 12.44 -16.95 -1.75
C SER A 74 13.30 -17.99 -1.01
N ALA A 75 14.53 -18.23 -1.46
CA ALA A 75 15.43 -19.23 -0.88
C ALA A 75 15.82 -18.86 0.57
N GLU A 76 15.98 -17.58 0.86
CA GLU A 76 16.42 -17.07 2.16
C GLU A 76 15.41 -17.31 3.29
N VAL A 77 14.14 -17.48 2.94
CA VAL A 77 13.02 -17.69 3.88
C VAL A 77 12.35 -19.05 3.72
N GLY A 78 12.88 -19.91 2.82
CA GLY A 78 12.30 -21.22 2.53
C GLY A 78 10.95 -21.15 1.81
N LEU A 79 10.69 -20.05 1.10
CA LEU A 79 9.49 -19.89 0.26
C LEU A 79 9.71 -20.66 -1.06
N PRO A 80 8.74 -21.47 -1.53
CA PRO A 80 8.85 -22.13 -2.82
C PRO A 80 9.06 -21.12 -3.95
N GLN A 81 9.90 -21.47 -4.90
CA GLN A 81 10.19 -20.63 -6.06
C GLN A 81 8.90 -20.36 -6.88
N GLY A 82 8.71 -19.11 -7.29
CA GLY A 82 7.55 -18.69 -8.08
C GLY A 82 6.36 -18.21 -7.24
N ILE A 83 6.41 -18.35 -5.91
CA ILE A 83 5.43 -17.68 -5.02
C ILE A 83 5.91 -16.26 -4.76
N GLU A 84 5.19 -15.28 -5.31
CA GLU A 84 5.52 -13.85 -5.22
C GLU A 84 4.28 -13.00 -4.90
N ASN A 85 3.09 -13.62 -4.79
CA ASN A 85 1.82 -12.94 -4.53
C ASN A 85 1.02 -13.68 -3.46
N ILE A 86 0.30 -12.95 -2.61
CA ILE A 86 -0.53 -13.53 -1.55
C ILE A 86 -1.56 -14.51 -2.11
N GLY A 87 -2.12 -14.22 -3.29
CA GLY A 87 -3.10 -15.09 -3.95
C GLY A 87 -2.57 -16.49 -4.31
N GLN A 88 -1.24 -16.70 -4.31
CA GLN A 88 -0.62 -18.00 -4.54
C GLN A 88 -0.42 -18.80 -3.24
N CYS A 89 -0.65 -18.19 -2.08
CA CYS A 89 -0.40 -18.81 -0.78
C CYS A 89 -1.63 -19.60 -0.32
N SER A 90 -1.55 -20.92 -0.30
CA SER A 90 -2.62 -21.83 0.13
C SER A 90 -2.61 -22.13 1.64
N THR A 91 -1.60 -21.68 2.37
CA THR A 91 -1.46 -21.95 3.81
C THR A 91 -0.96 -20.74 4.59
N PRO A 92 -1.29 -20.60 5.89
CA PRO A 92 -0.76 -19.54 6.75
C PRO A 92 0.78 -19.51 6.80
N ARG A 93 1.41 -20.68 6.70
CA ARG A 93 2.89 -20.80 6.66
C ARG A 93 3.46 -20.10 5.43
N LEU A 94 2.89 -20.34 4.24
CA LEU A 94 3.33 -19.70 3.00
C LEU A 94 3.13 -18.18 3.05
N ILE A 95 2.02 -17.72 3.61
CA ILE A 95 1.77 -16.30 3.85
C ILE A 95 2.88 -15.71 4.71
N GLY A 96 3.20 -16.34 5.84
CA GLY A 96 4.26 -15.87 6.73
C GLY A 96 5.65 -15.87 6.09
N GLN A 97 5.96 -16.86 5.23
CA GLN A 97 7.22 -16.89 4.47
C GLN A 97 7.24 -15.79 3.41
N LEU A 98 6.13 -15.54 2.71
CA LEU A 98 6.03 -14.46 1.73
C LEU A 98 6.24 -13.09 2.39
N PHE A 99 5.60 -12.81 3.52
CA PHE A 99 5.81 -11.54 4.24
C PHE A 99 7.28 -11.36 4.67
N LYS A 100 7.95 -12.42 5.10
CA LYS A 100 9.39 -12.37 5.40
C LYS A 100 10.22 -12.05 4.16
N ALA A 101 9.90 -12.67 3.01
CA ALA A 101 10.57 -12.39 1.75
C ALA A 101 10.35 -10.94 1.31
N ILE A 102 9.12 -10.42 1.42
CA ILE A 102 8.77 -9.03 1.13
C ILE A 102 9.58 -8.07 2.02
N ALA A 103 9.72 -8.36 3.31
CA ALA A 103 10.52 -7.53 4.21
C ALA A 103 12.00 -7.45 3.79
N LEU A 104 12.56 -8.53 3.23
CA LEU A 104 13.93 -8.53 2.71
C LEU A 104 14.11 -7.68 1.43
N LEU A 105 13.01 -7.37 0.73
CA LEU A 105 13.05 -6.49 -0.46
C LEU A 105 13.20 -5.00 -0.10
N GLN A 106 13.04 -4.62 1.16
CA GLN A 106 13.21 -3.24 1.59
C GLN A 106 14.55 -2.67 1.12
N LYS A 107 15.67 -3.30 1.48
CA LYS A 107 17.01 -2.80 1.14
C LYS A 107 17.27 -2.63 -0.36
N PRO A 108 16.99 -3.64 -1.23
CA PRO A 108 17.19 -3.47 -2.67
C PRO A 108 16.26 -2.39 -3.26
N ILE A 109 15.03 -2.22 -2.76
CA ILE A 109 14.13 -1.16 -3.23
C ILE A 109 14.62 0.22 -2.75
N GLU A 110 15.06 0.35 -1.51
CA GLU A 110 15.67 1.59 -1.02
C GLU A 110 16.91 1.99 -1.85
N GLN A 111 17.76 1.02 -2.20
CA GLN A 111 18.92 1.28 -3.04
C GLN A 111 18.49 1.77 -4.42
N LEU A 112 17.50 1.14 -5.03
CA LEU A 112 16.92 1.56 -6.31
C LEU A 112 16.41 3.02 -6.24
N ILE A 113 15.72 3.37 -5.14
CA ILE A 113 15.22 4.73 -4.91
C ILE A 113 16.37 5.73 -4.79
N ARG A 114 17.43 5.40 -4.05
CA ARG A 114 18.63 6.26 -3.92
C ARG A 114 19.31 6.52 -5.25
N GLU A 115 19.41 5.50 -6.07
CA GLU A 115 20.07 5.59 -7.39
C GLU A 115 19.27 6.40 -8.41
N ASN A 116 17.95 6.28 -8.39
CA ASN A 116 17.07 6.93 -9.36
C ASN A 116 16.51 8.29 -8.89
N ARG A 117 16.53 8.58 -7.58
CA ARG A 117 16.04 9.82 -6.96
C ARG A 117 14.72 10.31 -7.56
N PRO A 118 13.62 9.55 -7.42
CA PRO A 118 12.32 9.94 -7.95
C PRO A 118 11.86 11.28 -7.34
N ASP A 119 11.05 12.01 -8.09
CA ASP A 119 10.45 13.27 -7.64
C ASP A 119 9.32 13.06 -6.60
N CYS A 120 8.74 11.85 -6.60
CA CYS A 120 7.69 11.44 -5.65
C CYS A 120 7.67 9.91 -5.52
N ILE A 121 7.25 9.42 -4.36
CA ILE A 121 7.01 8.00 -4.10
C ILE A 121 5.54 7.79 -3.74
N VAL A 122 4.82 6.98 -4.50
CA VAL A 122 3.49 6.46 -4.15
C VAL A 122 3.68 5.06 -3.59
N SER A 123 3.46 4.87 -2.30
CA SER A 123 3.72 3.57 -1.67
C SER A 123 2.51 3.00 -0.95
N ASP A 124 2.37 1.70 -1.04
CA ASP A 124 1.35 0.96 -0.32
C ASP A 124 1.52 1.08 1.19
N MET A 125 0.40 1.02 1.93
CA MET A 125 0.35 1.06 3.38
C MET A 125 1.26 0.00 4.05
N PHE A 126 1.49 -1.13 3.41
CA PHE A 126 2.35 -2.20 3.92
C PHE A 126 3.85 -1.94 3.78
N PHE A 127 4.25 -0.77 3.28
CA PHE A 127 5.65 -0.34 3.19
C PHE A 127 5.93 0.92 4.05
N PRO A 128 5.70 0.86 5.39
CA PRO A 128 5.91 2.03 6.26
C PRO A 128 7.35 2.57 6.21
N TRP A 129 8.33 1.72 5.93
CA TRP A 129 9.73 2.10 5.77
C TRP A 129 9.97 3.11 4.61
N SER A 130 9.05 3.19 3.66
CA SER A 130 9.16 4.13 2.53
C SER A 130 9.13 5.61 2.95
N VAL A 131 8.66 5.91 4.16
CA VAL A 131 8.73 7.22 4.80
C VAL A 131 10.17 7.69 4.96
N GLU A 132 11.01 6.84 5.55
CA GLU A 132 12.40 7.20 5.84
C GLU A 132 13.21 7.42 4.57
N ILE A 133 13.06 6.55 3.57
CA ILE A 133 13.78 6.73 2.30
C ILE A 133 13.29 7.96 1.53
N ALA A 134 12.00 8.29 1.58
CA ALA A 134 11.45 9.49 0.96
C ALA A 134 12.05 10.75 1.61
N ARG A 135 12.13 10.79 2.94
CA ARG A 135 12.81 11.87 3.68
C ARG A 135 14.30 11.98 3.33
N GLU A 136 15.00 10.84 3.27
CA GLU A 136 16.43 10.79 2.92
C GLU A 136 16.73 11.45 1.57
N ILE A 137 15.88 11.19 0.56
CA ILE A 137 16.06 11.76 -0.78
C ILE A 137 15.38 13.11 -0.97
N ASN A 138 14.69 13.61 0.07
CA ASN A 138 13.89 14.84 0.06
C ASN A 138 12.78 14.84 -1.02
N ALA A 139 12.09 13.71 -1.16
CA ALA A 139 10.95 13.55 -2.06
C ALA A 139 9.65 13.39 -1.26
N PRO A 140 8.52 13.96 -1.72
CA PRO A 140 7.22 13.70 -1.11
C PRO A 140 6.85 12.22 -1.25
N ARG A 141 6.14 11.71 -0.24
CA ARG A 141 5.52 10.39 -0.27
C ARG A 141 4.01 10.52 -0.26
N ILE A 142 3.35 9.78 -1.14
CA ILE A 142 1.90 9.61 -1.15
C ILE A 142 1.59 8.21 -0.66
N LEU A 143 0.82 8.13 0.42
CA LEU A 143 0.34 6.88 0.96
C LEU A 143 -0.82 6.34 0.13
N PHE A 144 -0.74 5.07 -0.28
CA PHE A 144 -1.76 4.40 -1.05
C PHE A 144 -2.51 3.37 -0.21
N TYR A 145 -3.83 3.55 -0.14
CA TYR A 145 -4.77 2.62 0.46
C TYR A 145 -5.74 2.10 -0.61
N PRO A 146 -5.76 0.80 -0.93
CA PRO A 146 -6.72 0.23 -1.87
C PRO A 146 -8.07 -0.05 -1.20
N SER A 147 -8.60 0.94 -0.50
CA SER A 147 -9.89 0.87 0.19
C SER A 147 -10.60 2.22 0.14
N ASN A 148 -11.87 2.27 0.56
CA ASN A 148 -12.66 3.48 0.47
C ASN A 148 -12.57 4.37 1.72
N ALA A 149 -12.83 5.66 1.55
CA ALA A 149 -12.78 6.65 2.62
C ALA A 149 -13.77 6.34 3.76
N PHE A 150 -14.93 5.76 3.45
CA PHE A 150 -15.92 5.36 4.45
C PHE A 150 -15.34 4.33 5.43
N TYR A 151 -14.70 3.27 4.92
CA TYR A 151 -14.03 2.26 5.75
C TYR A 151 -12.97 2.90 6.67
N HIS A 152 -12.17 3.82 6.14
CA HIS A 152 -11.14 4.51 6.93
C HIS A 152 -11.76 5.37 8.02
N SER A 153 -12.81 6.14 7.71
CA SER A 153 -13.50 6.99 8.68
C SER A 153 -14.14 6.17 9.80
N VAL A 154 -14.83 5.08 9.46
CA VAL A 154 -15.41 4.14 10.44
C VAL A 154 -14.34 3.51 11.30
N SER A 155 -13.27 2.97 10.68
CA SER A 155 -12.17 2.33 11.41
C SER A 155 -11.44 3.30 12.33
N HIS A 156 -11.25 4.56 11.90
CA HIS A 156 -10.66 5.60 12.74
C HIS A 156 -11.54 5.91 13.95
N SER A 157 -12.85 6.14 13.74
CA SER A 157 -13.80 6.40 14.84
C SER A 157 -13.88 5.23 15.82
N LEU A 158 -13.92 3.98 15.33
CA LEU A 158 -13.92 2.78 16.16
C LEU A 158 -12.67 2.66 17.04
N ASN A 159 -11.50 2.95 16.47
CA ASN A 159 -10.24 2.90 17.22
C ASN A 159 -10.13 4.01 18.27
N LEU A 160 -10.62 5.21 17.94
CA LEU A 160 -10.50 6.37 18.82
C LEU A 160 -11.50 6.32 20.00
N HIS A 161 -12.72 5.85 19.75
CA HIS A 161 -13.83 5.97 20.70
C HIS A 161 -14.29 4.64 21.30
N ALA A 162 -13.89 3.51 20.71
CA ALA A 162 -14.22 2.14 21.12
C ALA A 162 -15.70 1.94 21.54
N PRO A 163 -16.70 2.39 20.74
CA PRO A 163 -18.11 2.27 21.11
C PRO A 163 -18.54 0.80 21.25
N HIS A 164 -17.89 -0.09 20.51
CA HIS A 164 -18.13 -1.53 20.54
C HIS A 164 -17.73 -2.23 21.85
N ASP A 165 -16.90 -1.59 22.68
CA ASP A 165 -16.53 -2.12 24.00
C ASP A 165 -17.62 -1.84 25.06
N LYS A 166 -18.57 -0.95 24.76
CA LYS A 166 -19.61 -0.51 25.69
C LYS A 166 -20.90 -1.33 25.59
N VAL A 167 -21.07 -2.14 24.53
CA VAL A 167 -22.26 -2.97 24.33
C VAL A 167 -22.14 -4.31 25.06
N GLN A 168 -23.29 -4.85 25.47
CA GLN A 168 -23.39 -6.06 26.31
C GLN A 168 -23.39 -7.35 25.48
N SER A 169 -23.73 -7.28 24.18
CA SER A 169 -23.78 -8.45 23.30
C SER A 169 -23.23 -8.13 21.90
N ASP A 170 -22.92 -9.18 21.15
CA ASP A 170 -22.41 -9.05 19.76
C ASP A 170 -23.48 -8.58 18.76
N THR A 171 -24.76 -8.62 19.14
CA THR A 171 -25.90 -8.23 18.31
C THR A 171 -26.52 -6.90 18.74
N GLU A 172 -26.07 -6.31 19.83
CA GLU A 172 -26.51 -4.99 20.26
C GLU A 172 -25.94 -3.91 19.35
N ASN A 173 -26.81 -3.00 18.91
CA ASN A 173 -26.44 -1.87 18.06
C ASN A 173 -25.67 -0.82 18.87
N PHE A 174 -24.66 -0.25 18.26
CA PHE A 174 -23.99 0.95 18.73
C PHE A 174 -23.80 1.94 17.57
N LEU A 175 -23.83 3.22 17.88
CA LEU A 175 -23.61 4.30 16.95
C LEU A 175 -22.10 4.53 16.75
N ILE A 176 -21.68 4.70 15.49
CA ILE A 176 -20.30 5.14 15.17
C ILE A 176 -20.21 6.65 15.45
N PRO A 177 -19.38 7.10 16.41
CA PRO A 177 -19.29 8.50 16.76
C PRO A 177 -18.63 9.36 15.66
N TYR A 178 -19.04 10.64 15.62
CA TYR A 178 -18.38 11.69 14.82
C TYR A 178 -18.36 11.44 13.30
N LEU A 179 -19.26 10.64 12.77
CA LEU A 179 -19.54 10.58 11.34
C LEU A 179 -20.65 11.58 10.98
N PRO A 180 -20.66 12.11 9.74
CA PRO A 180 -21.73 13.04 9.32
C PRO A 180 -23.12 12.42 9.35
N ASP A 181 -23.21 11.12 9.08
CA ASP A 181 -24.46 10.35 9.15
C ASP A 181 -24.49 9.46 10.40
N GLN A 182 -25.71 9.15 10.86
CA GLN A 182 -25.91 8.21 11.97
C GLN A 182 -25.72 6.77 11.43
N ILE A 183 -24.53 6.23 11.63
CA ILE A 183 -24.18 4.85 11.23
C ILE A 183 -24.23 3.96 12.46
N GLU A 184 -25.11 2.97 12.44
CA GLU A 184 -25.19 1.93 13.47
C GLU A 184 -24.52 0.65 13.01
N MET A 185 -23.81 0.00 13.92
CA MET A 185 -23.17 -1.30 13.71
C MET A 185 -23.38 -2.19 14.94
N THR A 186 -23.16 -3.48 14.75
CA THR A 186 -23.06 -4.46 15.83
C THR A 186 -21.63 -4.98 15.93
N ARG A 187 -21.23 -5.51 17.09
CA ARG A 187 -19.89 -6.11 17.25
C ARG A 187 -19.68 -7.29 16.30
N SER A 188 -20.73 -8.05 15.95
CA SER A 188 -20.66 -9.14 14.98
C SER A 188 -20.23 -8.71 13.58
N GLN A 189 -20.49 -7.46 13.19
CA GLN A 189 -20.11 -6.89 11.89
C GLN A 189 -18.65 -6.41 11.82
N LEU A 190 -18.00 -6.28 12.98
CA LEU A 190 -16.62 -5.82 13.01
C LEU A 190 -15.66 -6.93 12.55
N GLN A 191 -14.55 -6.50 11.95
CA GLN A 191 -13.43 -7.39 11.65
C GLN A 191 -12.78 -7.93 12.95
N ASP A 192 -12.24 -9.12 12.90
CA ASP A 192 -11.71 -9.81 14.09
C ASP A 192 -10.60 -9.03 14.81
N HIS A 193 -9.76 -8.31 14.07
CA HIS A 193 -8.70 -7.49 14.65
C HIS A 193 -9.19 -6.27 15.45
N LEU A 194 -10.45 -5.85 15.26
CA LEU A 194 -11.10 -4.83 16.07
C LEU A 194 -11.76 -5.40 17.32
N LYS A 195 -12.03 -6.71 17.36
CA LYS A 195 -12.64 -7.40 18.50
C LYS A 195 -11.61 -7.99 19.44
N THR A 196 -10.49 -8.47 18.89
CA THR A 196 -9.46 -9.22 19.63
C THR A 196 -8.07 -8.79 19.17
N LYS A 197 -7.07 -8.96 20.04
CA LYS A 197 -5.66 -8.72 19.68
C LYS A 197 -5.19 -9.79 18.70
N THR A 198 -4.98 -9.40 17.44
CA THR A 198 -4.43 -10.26 16.40
C THR A 198 -3.08 -9.73 15.91
N LEU A 199 -2.26 -10.57 15.30
CA LEU A 199 -1.00 -10.13 14.64
C LEU A 199 -1.29 -9.13 13.52
N TYR A 200 -2.38 -9.32 12.78
CA TYR A 200 -2.82 -8.39 11.74
C TYR A 200 -3.21 -7.03 12.34
N GLY A 201 -3.94 -7.01 13.46
CA GLY A 201 -4.28 -5.78 14.17
C GLY A 201 -3.05 -5.03 14.68
N GLN A 202 -2.03 -5.74 15.18
CA GLN A 202 -0.76 -5.12 15.58
C GLN A 202 -0.04 -4.47 14.38
N LEU A 203 -0.01 -5.14 13.23
CA LEU A 203 0.56 -4.60 12.01
C LEU A 203 -0.21 -3.34 11.54
N ILE A 204 -1.54 -3.38 11.53
CA ILE A 204 -2.37 -2.22 11.16
C ILE A 204 -2.14 -1.05 12.10
N ASN A 205 -2.03 -1.28 13.40
CA ASN A 205 -1.75 -0.21 14.35
C ASN A 205 -0.35 0.40 14.13
N MET A 206 0.66 -0.42 13.90
CA MET A 206 2.01 0.06 13.58
C MET A 206 2.02 0.92 12.30
N ILE A 207 1.27 0.53 11.26
CA ILE A 207 1.11 1.32 10.04
C ILE A 207 0.46 2.67 10.36
N LYS A 208 -0.63 2.68 11.13
CA LYS A 208 -1.33 3.91 11.54
C LYS A 208 -0.48 4.85 12.38
N ASP A 209 0.32 4.31 13.30
CA ASP A 209 1.23 5.11 14.12
C ASP A 209 2.31 5.79 13.27
N THR A 210 2.83 5.09 12.26
CA THR A 210 3.78 5.65 11.29
C THR A 210 3.14 6.79 10.49
N GLU A 211 1.90 6.61 10.03
CA GLU A 211 1.14 7.61 9.27
C GLU A 211 0.77 8.84 10.09
N ALA A 212 0.34 8.65 11.33
CA ALA A 212 0.05 9.76 12.25
C ALA A 212 1.28 10.66 12.46
N SER A 213 2.48 10.06 12.47
CA SER A 213 3.74 10.82 12.59
C SER A 213 4.05 11.66 11.34
N GLU A 214 3.57 11.28 10.15
CA GLU A 214 3.76 12.03 8.91
C GLU A 214 2.80 13.22 8.78
N LEU A 215 1.53 13.04 9.15
CA LEU A 215 0.51 14.08 9.03
C LEU A 215 0.85 15.33 9.86
N TRP A 216 1.56 15.17 10.98
CA TRP A 216 1.96 16.29 11.84
C TRP A 216 3.24 17.02 11.38
N HIS A 217 4.07 16.40 10.54
CA HIS A 217 5.32 17.05 10.05
C HIS A 217 5.10 17.91 8.80
N ASN A 218 3.98 17.76 8.09
CA ASN A 218 3.69 18.51 6.86
C ASN A 218 2.79 19.74 7.06
N PHE A 219 2.39 20.04 8.29
CA PHE A 219 1.51 21.19 8.63
C PHE A 219 2.17 22.28 9.50
N TYR A 220 3.51 22.23 9.70
CA TYR A 220 4.26 23.27 10.41
C TYR A 220 5.45 23.77 9.61
#